data_a33822dc149e515bc5476a8f878f22d8
#
_entry.id   a33822dc149e515bc5476a8f878f22d8
#
_cell.length_a   1.000
_cell.length_b   1.000
_cell.length_c   1.000
_cell.angle_alpha   90.00
_cell.angle_beta   90.00
_cell.angle_gamma   90.00
#
_symmetry.space_group_name_H-M   'P 1'
#
loop_
_entity.id
_entity.type
_entity.pdbx_description
1 polymer ?
#
loop_
_entity_poly.entity_id
_entity_poly.type
_entity_poly.pdbx_seq_one_letter_code
_entity_poly.pdbx_strand_id
1 'polypeptide(L)'
;APFVTVSMGEDLDQCRMPVRGMMALYIGGMGARDKNFYNDYCKRLGFEDAAVKIQDLYLEGRKDEAMAAVPEDLIDACALVGPADRIREQLQRWKQAGSKGHVSSMLLGSQDPEALKVVAEEML
;
A
#
# COMPACT_ATOMS: atom_id res chain seq x y z
N ALA A 1 -3.61 8.96 11.76
CA ALA A 1 -4.41 7.73 11.59
C ALA A 1 -4.35 7.25 10.13
N PRO A 2 -3.28 6.57 9.72
CA PRO A 2 -3.18 6.08 8.34
C PRO A 2 -4.15 4.93 8.07
N PHE A 3 -4.62 4.88 6.82
CA PHE A 3 -5.35 3.72 6.30
C PHE A 3 -4.34 2.70 5.77
N VAL A 4 -4.42 1.48 6.29
CA VAL A 4 -3.45 0.41 5.97
C VAL A 4 -4.21 -0.81 5.46
N THR A 5 -3.98 -1.16 4.20
CA THR A 5 -4.53 -2.38 3.61
C THR A 5 -3.82 -3.61 4.20
N VAL A 6 -4.59 -4.60 4.62
CA VAL A 6 -4.08 -5.88 5.12
C VAL A 6 -4.55 -6.98 4.16
N SER A 7 -3.60 -7.64 3.51
CA SER A 7 -3.86 -8.73 2.58
C SER A 7 -3.00 -9.94 2.95
N MET A 8 -3.59 -10.88 3.68
CA MET A 8 -2.91 -12.06 4.20
C MET A 8 -3.07 -13.27 3.27
N GLY A 9 -2.00 -14.02 3.10
CA GLY A 9 -1.97 -15.26 2.31
C GLY A 9 -0.54 -15.75 2.11
N GLU A 10 -0.42 -16.98 1.60
CA GLU A 10 0.88 -17.60 1.37
C GLU A 10 1.59 -17.11 0.10
N ASP A 11 0.81 -16.77 -0.93
CA ASP A 11 1.34 -16.24 -2.19
C ASP A 11 1.46 -14.72 -2.11
N LEU A 12 2.69 -14.24 -2.00
CA LEU A 12 2.98 -12.82 -1.81
C LEU A 12 2.54 -11.96 -3.00
N ASP A 13 2.71 -12.44 -4.23
CA ASP A 13 2.27 -11.71 -5.42
C ASP A 13 0.75 -11.56 -5.46
N GLN A 14 0.02 -12.60 -5.09
CA GLN A 14 -1.43 -12.54 -4.96
C GLN A 14 -1.88 -11.58 -3.86
N CYS A 15 -1.18 -11.56 -2.74
CA CYS A 15 -1.48 -10.62 -1.65
C CYS A 15 -1.24 -9.15 -2.06
N ARG A 16 -0.28 -8.89 -2.93
CA ARG A 16 0.01 -7.54 -3.43
C ARG A 16 -0.99 -7.04 -4.47
N MET A 17 -1.73 -7.92 -5.15
CA MET A 17 -2.61 -7.53 -6.26
C MET A 17 -3.67 -6.49 -5.88
N PRO A 18 -4.43 -6.62 -4.78
CA PRO A 18 -5.40 -5.60 -4.39
C PRO A 18 -4.76 -4.25 -4.12
N VAL A 19 -3.55 -4.24 -3.55
CA VAL A 19 -2.80 -3.02 -3.26
C VAL A 19 -2.31 -2.38 -4.56
N ARG A 20 -1.84 -3.15 -5.53
CA ARG A 20 -1.46 -2.66 -6.86
C ARG A 20 -2.62 -1.97 -7.55
N GLY A 21 -3.80 -2.58 -7.53
CA GLY A 21 -5.00 -2.00 -8.14
C GLY A 21 -5.38 -0.66 -7.51
N MET A 22 -5.39 -0.59 -6.20
CA MET A 22 -5.69 0.63 -5.46
C MET A 22 -4.64 1.72 -5.73
N MET A 23 -3.35 1.39 -5.65
CA MET A 23 -2.28 2.36 -5.87
C MET A 23 -2.25 2.87 -7.31
N ALA A 24 -2.46 2.00 -8.31
CA ALA A 24 -2.54 2.42 -9.69
C ALA A 24 -3.68 3.41 -9.94
N LEU A 25 -4.85 3.17 -9.33
CA LEU A 25 -5.97 4.09 -9.39
C LEU A 25 -5.63 5.45 -8.78
N TYR A 26 -5.09 5.46 -7.56
CA TYR A 26 -4.79 6.71 -6.85
C TYR A 26 -3.64 7.48 -7.51
N ILE A 27 -2.53 6.82 -7.81
CA ILE A 27 -1.35 7.46 -8.39
C ILE A 27 -1.58 7.84 -9.87
N GLY A 28 -2.35 7.03 -10.61
CA GLY A 28 -2.56 7.21 -12.04
C GLY A 28 -3.87 7.89 -12.42
N GLY A 29 -4.97 7.61 -11.70
CA GLY A 29 -6.32 7.93 -12.14
C GLY A 29 -7.09 8.97 -11.33
N MET A 30 -6.55 9.46 -10.22
CA MET A 30 -7.27 10.39 -9.32
C MET A 30 -7.05 11.86 -9.66
N GLY A 31 -6.72 12.15 -10.89
CA GLY A 31 -6.58 13.52 -11.38
C GLY A 31 -5.82 13.58 -12.70
N ALA A 32 -5.94 14.73 -13.37
CA ALA A 32 -5.16 15.01 -14.56
C ALA A 32 -3.67 15.15 -14.22
N ARG A 33 -2.81 15.17 -15.25
CA ARG A 33 -1.38 15.46 -15.07
C ARG A 33 -1.22 16.80 -14.34
N ASP A 34 -0.30 16.85 -13.41
CA ASP A 34 -0.02 18.02 -12.54
C ASP A 34 -1.18 18.43 -11.61
N LYS A 35 -2.21 17.59 -11.48
CA LYS A 35 -3.37 17.81 -10.60
C LYS A 35 -3.77 16.55 -9.83
N ASN A 36 -2.81 15.69 -9.54
CA ASN A 36 -3.02 14.46 -8.80
C ASN A 36 -2.17 14.48 -7.52
N PHE A 37 -2.82 14.68 -6.39
CA PHE A 37 -2.17 14.71 -5.07
C PHE A 37 -1.38 13.43 -4.78
N TYR A 38 -1.95 12.27 -5.07
CA TYR A 38 -1.30 10.98 -4.78
C TYR A 38 -0.08 10.72 -5.66
N ASN A 39 -0.12 11.20 -6.91
CA ASN A 39 1.03 11.14 -7.80
C ASN A 39 2.18 12.00 -7.24
N ASP A 40 1.89 13.22 -6.84
CA ASP A 40 2.87 14.13 -6.23
C ASP A 40 3.43 13.57 -4.92
N TYR A 41 2.57 12.94 -4.11
CA TYR A 41 2.98 12.29 -2.87
C TYR A 41 3.91 11.11 -3.13
N CYS A 42 3.61 10.28 -4.13
CA CYS A 42 4.45 9.17 -4.57
C CYS A 42 5.85 9.66 -4.99
N LYS A 43 5.91 10.76 -5.75
CA LYS A 43 7.18 11.40 -6.13
C LYS A 43 7.99 11.85 -4.91
N ARG A 44 7.34 12.49 -3.93
CA ARG A 44 8.00 12.93 -2.70
C ARG A 44 8.53 11.80 -1.84
N LEU A 45 7.93 10.61 -1.94
CA LEU A 45 8.43 9.41 -1.27
C LEU A 45 9.66 8.79 -1.95
N GLY A 46 10.11 9.34 -3.08
CA GLY A 46 11.29 8.87 -3.81
C GLY A 46 10.98 7.94 -4.99
N PHE A 47 9.71 7.82 -5.38
CA PHE A 47 9.27 6.97 -6.49
C PHE A 47 8.84 7.80 -7.72
N GLU A 48 9.64 8.79 -8.10
CA GLU A 48 9.28 9.71 -9.18
C GLU A 48 9.08 9.01 -10.52
N ASP A 49 10.02 8.17 -10.94
CA ASP A 49 9.93 7.46 -12.22
C ASP A 49 8.70 6.53 -12.25
N ALA A 50 8.44 5.82 -11.16
CA ALA A 50 7.26 4.98 -11.04
C ALA A 50 5.96 5.79 -11.11
N ALA A 51 5.90 6.94 -10.43
CA ALA A 51 4.71 7.80 -10.44
C ALA A 51 4.37 8.29 -11.84
N VAL A 52 5.37 8.73 -12.62
CA VAL A 52 5.20 9.15 -14.01
C VAL A 52 4.70 7.99 -14.87
N LYS A 53 5.36 6.84 -14.78
CA LYS A 53 5.02 5.65 -15.57
C LYS A 53 3.60 5.15 -15.27
N ILE A 54 3.24 5.06 -14.00
CA ILE A 54 1.90 4.60 -13.58
C ILE A 54 0.82 5.54 -14.14
N GLN A 55 1.01 6.84 -14.02
CA GLN A 55 0.05 7.82 -14.52
C GLN A 55 -0.08 7.78 -16.03
N ASP A 56 1.04 7.71 -16.76
CA ASP A 56 1.02 7.62 -18.22
C ASP A 56 0.23 6.39 -18.69
N LEU A 57 0.54 5.22 -18.16
CA LEU A 57 -0.15 3.97 -18.49
C LEU A 57 -1.62 4.00 -18.11
N TYR A 58 -1.95 4.51 -16.94
CA TYR A 58 -3.33 4.55 -16.46
C TYR A 58 -4.21 5.48 -17.33
N LEU A 59 -3.71 6.68 -17.63
CA LEU A 59 -4.43 7.65 -18.46
C LEU A 59 -4.57 7.22 -19.93
N GLU A 60 -3.68 6.35 -20.40
CA GLU A 60 -3.80 5.69 -21.71
C GLU A 60 -4.78 4.51 -21.71
N GLY A 61 -5.40 4.17 -20.59
CA GLY A 61 -6.29 3.03 -20.44
C GLY A 61 -5.59 1.68 -20.25
N ARG A 62 -4.27 1.67 -20.11
CA ARG A 62 -3.43 0.47 -19.91
C ARG A 62 -3.33 0.15 -18.41
N LYS A 63 -4.48 -0.14 -17.79
CA LYS A 63 -4.59 -0.27 -16.32
C LYS A 63 -3.79 -1.44 -15.75
N ASP A 64 -3.77 -2.59 -16.43
CA ASP A 64 -3.02 -3.75 -15.97
C ASP A 64 -1.50 -3.48 -15.97
N GLU A 65 -1.01 -2.78 -16.99
CA GLU A 65 0.39 -2.38 -17.05
C GLU A 65 0.72 -1.30 -16.01
N ALA A 66 -0.21 -0.40 -15.72
CA ALA A 66 -0.07 0.57 -14.63
C ALA A 66 0.03 -0.15 -13.27
N MET A 67 -0.79 -1.16 -13.02
CA MET A 67 -0.70 -1.99 -11.82
C MET A 67 0.65 -2.70 -11.70
N ALA A 68 1.13 -3.27 -12.80
CA ALA A 68 2.44 -3.93 -12.83
C ALA A 68 3.61 -2.97 -12.60
N ALA A 69 3.43 -1.68 -12.91
CA ALA A 69 4.45 -0.65 -12.68
C ALA A 69 4.55 -0.17 -11.23
N VAL A 70 3.61 -0.54 -10.35
CA VAL A 70 3.68 -0.19 -8.92
C VAL A 70 4.84 -0.94 -8.26
N PRO A 71 5.83 -0.24 -7.68
CA PRO A 71 6.98 -0.89 -7.06
C PRO A 71 6.58 -1.71 -5.83
N GLU A 72 7.20 -2.87 -5.67
CA GLU A 72 6.98 -3.71 -4.49
C GLU A 72 7.38 -3.00 -3.21
N ASP A 73 8.48 -2.26 -3.23
CA ASP A 73 8.95 -1.49 -2.07
C ASP A 73 7.92 -0.46 -1.61
N LEU A 74 7.21 0.19 -2.53
CA LEU A 74 6.14 1.11 -2.20
C LEU A 74 4.95 0.38 -1.55
N ILE A 75 4.56 -0.76 -2.10
CA ILE A 75 3.49 -1.59 -1.54
C ILE A 75 3.85 -2.02 -0.10
N ASP A 76 5.04 -2.55 0.08
CA ASP A 76 5.51 -3.08 1.36
C ASP A 76 5.72 -1.96 2.41
N ALA A 77 5.96 -0.72 1.97
CA ALA A 77 6.04 0.43 2.85
C ALA A 77 4.66 0.90 3.38
N CYS A 78 3.60 0.69 2.62
CA CYS A 78 2.27 1.24 2.89
C CYS A 78 1.22 0.22 3.32
N ALA A 79 1.45 -1.07 3.09
CA ALA A 79 0.48 -2.14 3.33
C ALA A 79 1.10 -3.29 4.13
N LEU A 80 0.22 -4.12 4.69
CA LEU A 80 0.59 -5.37 5.37
C LEU A 80 0.20 -6.52 4.44
N VAL A 81 1.18 -7.21 3.86
CA VAL A 81 0.94 -8.23 2.84
C VAL A 81 1.78 -9.49 3.09
N GLY A 82 1.18 -10.63 2.81
CA GLY A 82 1.84 -11.94 2.87
C GLY A 82 1.35 -12.85 3.99
N PRO A 83 2.14 -13.87 4.37
CA PRO A 83 1.81 -14.77 5.46
C PRO A 83 1.76 -14.06 6.81
N ALA A 84 1.09 -14.67 7.78
CA ALA A 84 0.90 -14.12 9.12
C ALA A 84 2.22 -13.67 9.79
N ASP A 85 3.27 -14.47 9.69
CA ASP A 85 4.57 -14.14 10.29
C ASP A 85 5.21 -12.90 9.64
N ARG A 86 5.08 -12.77 8.33
CA ARG A 86 5.54 -11.57 7.61
C ARG A 86 4.76 -10.33 8.04
N ILE A 87 3.45 -10.44 8.19
CA ILE A 87 2.61 -9.34 8.69
C ILE A 87 3.04 -8.92 10.10
N ARG A 88 3.30 -9.88 11.00
CA ARG A 88 3.81 -9.58 12.34
C ARG A 88 5.16 -8.84 12.31
N GLU A 89 6.06 -9.25 11.42
CA GLU A 89 7.34 -8.56 11.22
C GLU A 89 7.14 -7.13 10.70
N GLN A 90 6.29 -6.94 9.70
CA GLN A 90 5.96 -5.61 9.17
C GLN A 90 5.34 -4.70 10.23
N LEU A 91 4.54 -5.23 11.14
CA LEU A 91 3.91 -4.46 12.22
C LEU A 91 4.91 -3.85 13.21
N GLN A 92 6.14 -4.37 13.31
CA GLN A 92 7.15 -3.81 14.21
C GLN A 92 7.48 -2.35 13.87
N ARG A 93 7.47 -1.98 12.58
CA ARG A 93 7.66 -0.58 12.16
C ARG A 93 6.53 0.32 12.64
N TRP A 94 5.31 -0.19 12.61
CA TRP A 94 4.12 0.53 13.08
C TRP A 94 4.14 0.71 14.59
N LYS A 95 4.57 -0.30 15.33
CA LYS A 95 4.79 -0.19 16.79
C LYS A 95 5.82 0.88 17.12
N GLN A 96 6.94 0.92 16.41
CA GLN A 96 7.96 1.94 16.59
C GLN A 96 7.44 3.34 16.27
N ALA A 97 6.67 3.50 15.21
CA ALA A 97 6.05 4.77 14.86
C ALA A 97 5.06 5.23 15.94
N GLY A 98 4.28 4.30 16.50
CA GLY A 98 3.37 4.57 17.60
C GLY A 98 4.08 4.98 18.87
N SER A 99 5.16 4.31 19.25
CA SER A 99 5.95 4.65 20.44
C SER A 99 6.60 6.03 20.36
N LYS A 100 6.86 6.50 19.15
CA LYS A 100 7.40 7.86 18.89
C LYS A 100 6.32 8.92 18.74
N GLY A 101 5.04 8.55 18.86
CA GLY A 101 3.92 9.47 18.70
C GLY A 101 3.62 9.87 17.25
N HIS A 102 4.21 9.19 16.27
CA HIS A 102 3.99 9.49 14.85
C HIS A 102 2.66 8.90 14.33
N VAL A 103 2.19 7.82 14.94
CA VAL A 103 0.94 7.14 14.60
C VAL A 103 0.17 6.86 15.88
N SER A 104 -1.06 7.35 15.97
CA SER A 104 -1.94 7.13 17.13
C SER A 104 -2.90 5.97 16.92
N SER A 105 -3.34 5.77 15.69
CA SER A 105 -4.30 4.73 15.31
C SER A 105 -4.00 4.25 13.89
N MET A 106 -4.35 3.00 13.60
CA MET A 106 -4.32 2.44 12.26
C MET A 106 -5.74 2.08 11.82
N LEU A 107 -6.16 2.57 10.67
CA LEU A 107 -7.42 2.18 10.05
C LEU A 107 -7.13 0.98 9.14
N LEU A 108 -7.63 -0.20 9.50
CA LEU A 108 -7.31 -1.43 8.79
C LEU A 108 -8.29 -1.70 7.65
N GLY A 109 -7.78 -1.83 6.45
CA GLY A 109 -8.52 -2.22 5.26
C GLY A 109 -8.41 -3.72 5.01
N SER A 110 -9.27 -4.51 5.63
CA SER A 110 -9.41 -5.95 5.38
C SER A 110 -10.80 -6.43 5.75
N GLN A 111 -11.30 -7.43 5.04
CA GLN A 111 -12.52 -8.17 5.38
C GLN A 111 -12.20 -9.59 5.86
N ASP A 112 -10.93 -9.94 5.98
CA ASP A 112 -10.48 -11.25 6.44
C ASP A 112 -10.36 -11.24 7.98
N PRO A 113 -11.24 -11.98 8.71
CA PRO A 113 -11.19 -12.01 10.16
C PRO A 113 -9.88 -12.57 10.74
N GLU A 114 -9.26 -13.51 10.04
CA GLU A 114 -7.98 -14.08 10.49
C GLU A 114 -6.84 -13.06 10.35
N ALA A 115 -6.83 -12.28 9.28
CA ALA A 115 -5.87 -11.19 9.12
C ALA A 115 -6.03 -10.13 10.23
N LEU A 116 -7.26 -9.73 10.52
CA LEU A 116 -7.56 -8.78 11.59
C LEU A 116 -7.15 -9.32 12.96
N LYS A 117 -7.35 -10.62 13.19
CA LYS A 117 -6.91 -11.30 14.43
C LYS A 117 -5.39 -11.24 14.60
N VAL A 118 -4.64 -11.55 13.54
CA VAL A 118 -3.17 -11.46 13.57
C VAL A 118 -2.70 -10.07 13.94
N VAL A 119 -3.29 -9.02 13.35
CA VAL A 119 -2.96 -7.64 13.70
C VAL A 119 -3.32 -7.32 15.14
N ALA A 120 -4.50 -7.71 15.61
CA ALA A 120 -4.93 -7.47 16.99
C ALA A 120 -4.03 -8.15 18.01
N GLU A 121 -3.68 -9.41 17.80
CA GLU A 121 -2.75 -10.17 18.67
C GLU A 121 -1.38 -9.51 18.77
N GLU A 122 -0.89 -8.94 17.68
CA GLU A 122 0.43 -8.32 17.65
C GLU A 122 0.42 -6.89 18.21
N MET A 123 -0.68 -6.13 18.04
CA MET A 123 -0.74 -4.70 18.37
C MET A 123 -1.41 -4.39 19.69
N LEU A 124 -2.23 -5.28 20.19
CA LEU A 124 -2.94 -5.16 21.47
C LEU A 124 -2.32 -6.11 22.50
#